data_f85d62edd6e11f6c1d0e433243b8dcf6
#
_entry.id   f85d62edd6e11f6c1d0e433243b8dcf6
#
_cell.length_a   1.000
_cell.length_b   1.000
_cell.length_c   1.000
_cell.angle_alpha   90.00
_cell.angle_beta   90.00
_cell.angle_gamma   90.00
#
_symmetry.space_group_name_H-M   'P 1'
#
loop_
_entity.id
_entity.type
_entity.pdbx_description
1 polymer ?
#
loop_
_entity_poly.entity_id
_entity_poly.type
_entity_poly.pdbx_seq_one_letter_code
_entity_poly.pdbx_strand_id
1 'polypeptide(L)'
;MSDDNADKLTRLEEEGEIAADYLEELLDIADLDGDIEIDVENGRASVEIVADDPDALDRLVGDDGEVLDALQELTRLAVQTETGERSRLMLDIAGFRAERKEERQDITREAIARVRATGEAVKLDAMNPFERKVCHDVVAEEGLTSESEGAEPHRRVVILPEESDGE
;
A
#
# COMPACT_ATOMS: atom_id res chain seq x y z
N MET A 1 13.80 15.05 23.99
CA MET A 1 13.49 13.90 23.11
C MET A 1 12.03 13.50 23.10
N SER A 2 11.33 13.52 24.25
CA SER A 2 9.89 13.23 24.26
C SER A 2 9.03 14.30 23.58
N ASP A 3 9.46 15.56 23.60
CA ASP A 3 8.72 16.68 23.02
C ASP A 3 8.72 16.63 21.48
N ASP A 4 9.84 16.29 20.84
CA ASP A 4 9.93 16.15 19.38
C ASP A 4 9.03 15.05 18.84
N ASN A 5 8.88 13.96 19.59
CA ASN A 5 8.04 12.83 19.18
C ASN A 5 6.55 13.17 19.34
N ALA A 6 6.20 13.90 20.39
CA ALA A 6 4.83 14.39 20.61
C ALA A 6 4.43 15.43 19.56
N ASP A 7 5.32 16.34 19.21
CA ASP A 7 5.09 17.35 18.16
C ASP A 7 4.92 16.71 16.80
N LYS A 8 5.73 15.69 16.49
CA LYS A 8 5.62 14.92 15.25
C LYS A 8 4.28 14.20 15.15
N LEU A 9 3.84 13.57 16.22
CA LEU A 9 2.54 12.88 16.29
C LEU A 9 1.41 13.87 16.05
N THR A 10 1.44 15.02 16.72
CA THR A 10 0.44 16.09 16.56
C THR A 10 0.34 16.57 15.11
N ARG A 11 1.48 16.76 14.43
CA ARG A 11 1.50 17.14 13.00
C ARG A 11 0.87 16.08 12.12
N LEU A 12 1.15 14.79 12.38
CA LEU A 12 0.58 13.71 11.60
C LEU A 12 -0.92 13.59 11.83
N GLU A 13 -1.40 13.81 13.05
CA GLU A 13 -2.83 13.86 13.36
C GLU A 13 -3.52 15.01 12.61
N GLU A 14 -2.90 16.20 12.56
CA GLU A 14 -3.40 17.35 11.80
C GLU A 14 -3.48 17.05 10.30
N GLU A 15 -2.46 16.41 9.74
CA GLU A 15 -2.48 15.96 8.34
C GLU A 15 -3.67 15.05 8.07
N GLY A 16 -3.93 14.11 8.97
CA GLY A 16 -5.08 13.21 8.88
C GLY A 16 -6.41 13.93 8.91
N GLU A 17 -6.56 14.92 9.79
CA GLU A 17 -7.78 15.74 9.89
C GLU A 17 -8.03 16.58 8.62
N ILE A 18 -6.98 17.19 8.08
CA ILE A 18 -7.06 17.97 6.83
C ILE A 18 -7.47 17.04 5.67
N ALA A 19 -6.85 15.87 5.60
CA ALA A 19 -7.17 14.87 4.59
C ALA A 19 -8.63 14.40 4.72
N ALA A 20 -9.10 14.15 5.94
CA ALA A 20 -10.48 13.75 6.20
C ALA A 20 -11.48 14.81 5.75
N ASP A 21 -11.24 16.08 6.05
CA ASP A 21 -12.10 17.18 5.62
C ASP A 21 -12.19 17.27 4.10
N TYR A 22 -11.06 17.13 3.42
CA TYR A 22 -10.98 17.13 1.96
C TYR A 22 -11.80 15.96 1.36
N LEU A 23 -11.64 14.76 1.91
CA LEU A 23 -12.30 13.56 1.42
C LEU A 23 -13.81 13.55 1.76
N GLU A 24 -14.22 14.09 2.92
CA GLU A 24 -15.63 14.26 3.27
C GLU A 24 -16.34 15.15 2.25
N GLU A 25 -15.71 16.25 1.88
CA GLU A 25 -16.24 17.16 0.86
C GLU A 25 -16.35 16.48 -0.50
N LEU A 26 -15.35 15.69 -0.87
CA LEU A 26 -15.36 14.89 -2.10
C LEU A 26 -16.52 13.90 -2.14
N LEU A 27 -16.74 13.19 -1.03
CA LEU A 27 -17.84 12.23 -0.90
C LEU A 27 -19.20 12.94 -1.03
N ASP A 28 -19.36 14.09 -0.41
CA ASP A 28 -20.58 14.89 -0.49
C ASP A 28 -20.86 15.35 -1.92
N ILE A 29 -19.85 15.85 -2.63
CA ILE A 29 -19.96 16.29 -4.02
C ILE A 29 -20.31 15.13 -4.95
N ALA A 30 -19.72 13.96 -4.71
CA ALA A 30 -19.96 12.75 -5.50
C ALA A 30 -21.26 12.01 -5.11
N ASP A 31 -21.97 12.47 -4.09
CA ASP A 31 -23.16 11.83 -3.53
C ASP A 31 -22.90 10.37 -3.13
N LEU A 32 -21.80 10.16 -2.42
CA LEU A 32 -21.39 8.86 -1.91
C LEU A 32 -21.41 8.86 -0.39
N ASP A 33 -21.90 7.76 0.19
CA ASP A 33 -21.89 7.54 1.63
C ASP A 33 -20.62 6.79 2.03
N GLY A 34 -19.94 7.29 3.03
CA GLY A 34 -18.76 6.64 3.58
C GLY A 34 -18.31 7.36 4.84
N ASP A 35 -17.65 6.61 5.71
CA ASP A 35 -17.03 7.13 6.91
C ASP A 35 -15.51 7.19 6.72
N ILE A 36 -14.87 8.13 7.39
CA ILE A 36 -13.44 8.30 7.27
C ILE A 36 -12.79 7.96 8.61
N GLU A 37 -11.86 7.02 8.58
CA GLU A 37 -11.04 6.63 9.72
C GLU A 37 -9.65 7.22 9.57
N ILE A 38 -9.13 7.78 10.66
CA ILE A 38 -7.81 8.41 10.70
C ILE A 38 -6.95 7.68 11.72
N ASP A 39 -5.71 7.37 11.33
CA ASP A 39 -4.73 6.76 12.23
C ASP A 39 -3.33 7.30 11.89
N VAL A 40 -2.36 6.96 12.70
CA VAL A 40 -0.95 7.23 12.44
C VAL A 40 -0.20 5.90 12.50
N GLU A 41 0.37 5.50 11.38
CA GLU A 41 1.10 4.25 11.24
C GLU A 41 2.42 4.47 10.53
N ASN A 42 3.46 3.82 11.02
CA ASN A 42 4.81 3.84 10.38
C ASN A 42 5.35 5.26 10.13
N GLY A 43 5.05 6.19 11.04
CA GLY A 43 5.53 7.57 10.95
C GLY A 43 4.85 8.41 9.88
N ARG A 44 3.63 8.04 9.49
CA ARG A 44 2.83 8.80 8.50
C ARG A 44 1.35 8.76 8.87
N ALA A 45 0.59 9.73 8.40
CA ALA A 45 -0.86 9.72 8.53
C ALA A 45 -1.45 8.61 7.65
N SER A 46 -2.41 7.89 8.19
CA SER A 46 -3.14 6.83 7.49
C SER A 46 -4.62 7.16 7.52
N VAL A 47 -5.24 7.25 6.36
CA VAL A 47 -6.65 7.60 6.21
C VAL A 47 -7.34 6.52 5.39
N GLU A 48 -8.49 6.05 5.86
CA GLU A 48 -9.28 5.05 5.15
C GLU A 48 -10.73 5.53 4.99
N ILE A 49 -11.28 5.34 3.80
CA ILE A 49 -12.70 5.53 3.55
C ILE A 49 -13.37 4.16 3.64
N VAL A 50 -14.32 4.03 4.56
CA VAL A 50 -15.08 2.79 4.78
C VAL A 50 -16.55 3.03 4.51
N ALA A 51 -17.27 1.99 4.10
CA ALA A 51 -18.72 2.04 3.85
C ALA A 51 -19.33 0.71 4.23
N ASP A 52 -20.63 0.74 4.58
CA ASP A 52 -21.41 -0.48 4.85
C ASP A 52 -21.47 -1.38 3.62
N ASP A 53 -21.59 -0.77 2.43
CA ASP A 53 -21.48 -1.47 1.14
C ASP A 53 -20.15 -1.09 0.48
N PRO A 54 -19.14 -1.96 0.53
CA PRO A 54 -17.83 -1.67 -0.08
C PRO A 54 -17.90 -1.42 -1.59
N ASP A 55 -18.85 -2.04 -2.29
CA ASP A 55 -19.03 -1.89 -3.74
C ASP A 55 -19.46 -0.47 -4.13
N ALA A 56 -20.08 0.27 -3.20
CA ALA A 56 -20.48 1.65 -3.43
C ALA A 56 -19.27 2.58 -3.68
N LEU A 57 -18.08 2.21 -3.21
CA LEU A 57 -16.85 2.97 -3.35
C LEU A 57 -15.96 2.51 -4.52
N ASP A 58 -16.38 1.53 -5.31
CA ASP A 58 -15.58 0.96 -6.40
C ASP A 58 -15.09 2.01 -7.40
N ARG A 59 -15.91 3.03 -7.68
CA ARG A 59 -15.52 4.12 -8.59
C ARG A 59 -14.38 4.97 -8.07
N LEU A 60 -14.19 5.03 -6.75
CA LEU A 60 -13.10 5.76 -6.12
C LEU A 60 -11.80 4.95 -6.06
N VAL A 61 -11.90 3.65 -6.28
CA VAL A 61 -10.74 2.76 -6.37
C VAL A 61 -10.27 2.65 -7.83
N GLY A 62 -11.19 2.39 -8.74
CA GLY A 62 -10.91 2.20 -10.17
C GLY A 62 -10.25 0.86 -10.47
N ASP A 63 -9.89 0.66 -11.73
CA ASP A 63 -9.20 -0.55 -12.18
C ASP A 63 -7.79 -0.61 -11.54
N ASP A 64 -7.48 -1.72 -10.87
CA ASP A 64 -6.19 -1.93 -10.17
C ASP A 64 -5.79 -0.82 -9.18
N GLY A 65 -6.75 -0.04 -8.67
CA GLY A 65 -6.49 1.04 -7.74
C GLY A 65 -5.99 2.33 -8.38
N GLU A 66 -6.17 2.50 -9.68
CA GLU A 66 -5.71 3.68 -10.43
C GLU A 66 -6.34 4.98 -9.92
N VAL A 67 -7.65 4.97 -9.64
CA VAL A 67 -8.36 6.14 -9.12
C VAL A 67 -7.92 6.40 -7.66
N LEU A 68 -7.78 5.35 -6.86
CA LEU A 68 -7.29 5.46 -5.49
C LEU A 68 -5.90 6.11 -5.43
N ASP A 69 -4.98 5.71 -6.30
CA ASP A 69 -3.65 6.30 -6.38
C ASP A 69 -3.70 7.79 -6.73
N ALA A 70 -4.56 8.17 -7.67
CA ALA A 70 -4.77 9.57 -8.05
C ALA A 70 -5.37 10.39 -6.89
N LEU A 71 -6.35 9.83 -6.18
CA LEU A 71 -6.95 10.47 -5.01
C LEU A 71 -5.95 10.64 -3.88
N GLN A 72 -5.07 9.67 -3.66
CA GLN A 72 -4.00 9.79 -2.67
C GLN A 72 -3.09 10.99 -2.98
N GLU A 73 -2.68 11.15 -4.24
CA GLU A 73 -1.86 12.29 -4.65
C GLU A 73 -2.59 13.62 -4.48
N LEU A 74 -3.85 13.70 -4.88
CA LEU A 74 -4.67 14.90 -4.68
C LEU A 74 -4.85 15.23 -3.20
N THR A 75 -5.06 14.24 -2.36
CA THR A 75 -5.21 14.42 -0.91
C THR A 75 -3.90 14.93 -0.29
N ARG A 76 -2.77 14.37 -0.71
CA ARG A 76 -1.45 14.84 -0.29
C ARG A 76 -1.21 16.31 -0.67
N LEU A 77 -1.61 16.70 -1.87
CA LEU A 77 -1.51 18.10 -2.32
C LEU A 77 -2.42 19.03 -1.52
N ALA A 78 -3.63 18.59 -1.18
CA ALA A 78 -4.53 19.37 -0.31
C ALA A 78 -3.91 19.61 1.06
N VAL A 79 -3.31 18.59 1.67
CA VAL A 79 -2.59 18.71 2.94
C VAL A 79 -1.40 19.67 2.81
N GLN A 80 -0.61 19.53 1.76
CA GLN A 80 0.53 20.40 1.50
C GLN A 80 0.12 21.87 1.35
N THR A 81 -1.01 22.12 0.70
CA THR A 81 -1.53 23.48 0.52
C THR A 81 -1.84 24.14 1.84
N GLU A 82 -2.37 23.39 2.81
CA GLU A 82 -2.70 23.95 4.13
C GLU A 82 -1.51 23.99 5.09
N THR A 83 -0.67 22.98 5.10
CA THR A 83 0.46 22.90 6.05
C THR A 83 1.73 23.57 5.55
N GLY A 84 1.88 23.74 4.23
CA GLY A 84 3.11 24.21 3.59
C GLY A 84 4.19 23.15 3.48
N GLU A 85 3.95 21.93 3.96
CA GLU A 85 4.91 20.83 3.96
C GLU A 85 4.39 19.64 3.16
N ARG A 86 5.30 18.91 2.54
CA ARG A 86 4.97 17.73 1.77
C ARG A 86 4.46 16.60 2.70
N SER A 87 3.30 16.06 2.38
CA SER A 87 2.71 14.96 3.13
C SER A 87 3.06 13.60 2.51
N ARG A 88 3.28 12.62 3.37
CA ARG A 88 3.50 11.22 2.99
C ARG A 88 2.34 10.34 3.40
N LEU A 89 1.16 10.93 3.61
CA LEU A 89 -0.02 10.18 4.05
C LEU A 89 -0.35 9.03 3.09
N MET A 90 -0.94 7.99 3.65
CA MET A 90 -1.47 6.87 2.89
C MET A 90 -2.99 6.92 2.93
N LEU A 91 -3.60 6.75 1.76
CA LEU A 91 -5.05 6.64 1.62
C LEU A 91 -5.41 5.23 1.19
N ASP A 92 -6.36 4.62 1.89
CA ASP A 92 -7.01 3.39 1.44
C ASP A 92 -8.51 3.61 1.32
N ILE A 93 -9.16 2.81 0.49
CA ILE A 93 -10.61 2.86 0.26
C ILE A 93 -11.15 1.43 0.28
N ALA A 94 -12.11 1.18 1.17
CA ALA A 94 -12.79 -0.12 1.29
C ALA A 94 -11.83 -1.30 1.47
N GLY A 95 -10.68 -1.08 2.12
CA GLY A 95 -9.69 -2.12 2.37
C GLY A 95 -8.93 -2.60 1.14
N PHE A 96 -8.96 -1.85 0.04
CA PHE A 96 -8.34 -2.28 -1.22
C PHE A 96 -6.86 -2.58 -1.09
N ARG A 97 -6.08 -1.68 -0.48
CA ARG A 97 -4.63 -1.88 -0.34
C ARG A 97 -4.29 -3.05 0.59
N ALA A 98 -5.05 -3.18 1.68
CA ALA A 98 -4.88 -4.28 2.64
C ALA A 98 -5.17 -5.63 2.00
N GLU A 99 -6.26 -5.74 1.23
CA GLU A 99 -6.63 -6.94 0.49
C GLU A 99 -5.58 -7.28 -0.57
N ARG A 100 -5.12 -6.28 -1.32
CA ARG A 100 -4.08 -6.43 -2.35
C ARG A 100 -2.77 -6.92 -1.77
N LYS A 101 -2.39 -6.40 -0.60
CA LYS A 101 -1.20 -6.84 0.13
C LYS A 101 -1.32 -8.32 0.53
N GLU A 102 -2.46 -8.72 1.07
CA GLU A 102 -2.74 -10.10 1.46
C GLU A 102 -2.68 -11.05 0.25
N GLU A 103 -3.30 -10.67 -0.86
CA GLU A 103 -3.22 -11.44 -2.12
C GLU A 103 -1.78 -11.64 -2.58
N ARG A 104 -0.95 -10.58 -2.51
CA ARG A 104 0.46 -10.67 -2.91
C ARG A 104 1.25 -11.57 -1.97
N GLN A 105 0.95 -11.52 -0.67
CA GLN A 105 1.56 -12.42 0.30
C GLN A 105 1.21 -13.88 0.00
N ASP A 106 -0.05 -14.17 -0.29
CA ASP A 106 -0.53 -15.53 -0.59
C ASP A 106 0.09 -16.07 -1.88
N ILE A 107 0.11 -15.29 -2.95
CA ILE A 107 0.76 -15.64 -4.22
C ILE A 107 2.24 -15.95 -4.01
N THR A 108 2.91 -15.16 -3.18
CA THR A 108 4.32 -15.34 -2.88
C THR A 108 4.56 -16.64 -2.09
N ARG A 109 3.72 -16.95 -1.11
CA ARG A 109 3.82 -18.20 -0.34
C ARG A 109 3.61 -19.42 -1.20
N GLU A 110 2.65 -19.39 -2.13
CA GLU A 110 2.45 -20.46 -3.11
C GLU A 110 3.68 -20.64 -4.00
N ALA A 111 4.26 -19.55 -4.48
CA ALA A 111 5.47 -19.58 -5.30
C ALA A 111 6.67 -20.13 -4.54
N ILE A 112 6.83 -19.76 -3.26
CA ILE A 112 7.86 -20.32 -2.37
C ILE A 112 7.71 -21.84 -2.24
N ALA A 113 6.49 -22.32 -2.06
CA ALA A 113 6.23 -23.75 -1.98
C ALA A 113 6.67 -24.48 -3.28
N ARG A 114 6.45 -23.86 -4.44
CA ARG A 114 6.92 -24.41 -5.72
C ARG A 114 8.45 -24.41 -5.84
N VAL A 115 9.10 -23.35 -5.42
CA VAL A 115 10.57 -23.27 -5.40
C VAL A 115 11.15 -24.39 -4.53
N ARG A 116 10.58 -24.61 -3.34
CA ARG A 116 11.03 -25.67 -2.42
C ARG A 116 10.77 -27.08 -2.97
N ALA A 117 9.66 -27.26 -3.67
CA ALA A 117 9.30 -28.57 -4.26
C ALA A 117 10.14 -28.92 -5.49
N THR A 118 10.48 -27.94 -6.34
CA THR A 118 11.16 -28.18 -7.62
C THR A 118 12.66 -27.89 -7.58
N GLY A 119 13.12 -27.05 -6.65
CA GLY A 119 14.50 -26.56 -6.64
C GLY A 119 14.82 -25.56 -7.74
N GLU A 120 13.81 -25.08 -8.46
CA GLU A 120 13.94 -24.13 -9.56
C GLU A 120 13.40 -22.75 -9.17
N ALA A 121 14.00 -21.70 -9.73
CA ALA A 121 13.51 -20.32 -9.54
C ALA A 121 12.09 -20.16 -10.10
N VAL A 122 11.27 -19.36 -9.43
CA VAL A 122 9.91 -19.04 -9.89
C VAL A 122 9.81 -17.53 -10.12
N LYS A 123 9.29 -17.15 -11.29
CA LYS A 123 9.04 -15.76 -11.65
C LYS A 123 7.57 -15.42 -11.38
N LEU A 124 7.35 -14.32 -10.66
CA LEU A 124 6.00 -13.80 -10.43
C LEU A 124 5.59 -12.89 -11.60
N ASP A 125 4.30 -12.57 -11.66
CA ASP A 125 3.79 -11.61 -12.64
C ASP A 125 4.35 -10.21 -12.36
N ALA A 126 4.33 -9.34 -13.37
CA ALA A 126 4.76 -7.96 -13.22
C ALA A 126 3.92 -7.24 -12.16
N MET A 127 4.56 -6.43 -11.35
CA MET A 127 3.95 -5.71 -10.23
C MET A 127 4.56 -4.32 -10.08
N ASN A 128 3.83 -3.42 -9.44
CA ASN A 128 4.36 -2.12 -9.06
C ASN A 128 5.41 -2.24 -7.94
N PRO A 129 6.21 -1.18 -7.66
CA PRO A 129 7.25 -1.24 -6.64
C PRO A 129 6.76 -1.62 -5.24
N PHE A 130 5.60 -1.14 -4.83
CA PHE A 130 5.00 -1.47 -3.53
C PHE A 130 4.68 -2.96 -3.42
N GLU A 131 4.04 -3.52 -4.42
CA GLU A 131 3.69 -4.95 -4.47
C GLU A 131 4.95 -5.82 -4.46
N ARG A 132 5.97 -5.44 -5.23
CA ARG A 132 7.24 -6.17 -5.23
C ARG A 132 7.91 -6.17 -3.86
N LYS A 133 7.85 -5.05 -3.14
CA LYS A 133 8.38 -5.00 -1.78
C LYS A 133 7.66 -5.99 -0.85
N VAL A 134 6.36 -6.09 -0.94
CA VAL A 134 5.57 -7.07 -0.17
C VAL A 134 6.07 -8.49 -0.44
N CYS A 135 6.27 -8.84 -1.70
CA CYS A 135 6.77 -10.16 -2.08
C CYS A 135 8.19 -10.42 -1.55
N HIS A 136 9.10 -9.44 -1.69
CA HIS A 136 10.47 -9.57 -1.16
C HIS A 136 10.49 -9.78 0.35
N ASP A 137 9.63 -9.07 1.09
CA ASP A 137 9.53 -9.20 2.54
C ASP A 137 9.08 -10.61 2.95
N VAL A 138 8.09 -11.17 2.27
CA VAL A 138 7.63 -12.55 2.52
C VAL A 138 8.74 -13.57 2.23
N VAL A 139 9.43 -13.41 1.11
CA VAL A 139 10.53 -14.31 0.73
C VAL A 139 11.64 -14.27 1.79
N ALA A 140 12.00 -13.09 2.27
CA ALA A 140 13.00 -12.93 3.31
C ALA A 140 12.57 -13.56 4.64
N GLU A 141 11.31 -13.40 5.04
CA GLU A 141 10.75 -14.03 6.24
C GLU A 141 10.82 -15.56 6.17
N GLU A 142 10.64 -16.12 4.97
CA GLU A 142 10.70 -17.57 4.74
C GLU A 142 12.13 -18.11 4.55
N GLY A 143 13.13 -17.24 4.63
CA GLY A 143 14.54 -17.62 4.56
C GLY A 143 15.09 -17.85 3.15
N LEU A 144 14.35 -17.45 2.13
CA LEU A 144 14.80 -17.50 0.74
C LEU A 144 15.32 -16.15 0.26
N THR A 145 15.89 -16.14 -0.93
CA THR A 145 16.38 -14.94 -1.60
C THR A 145 15.51 -14.65 -2.82
N SER A 146 15.30 -13.38 -3.09
CA SER A 146 14.60 -12.91 -4.27
C SER A 146 15.28 -11.70 -4.88
N GLU A 147 15.06 -11.51 -6.17
CA GLU A 147 15.53 -10.34 -6.91
C GLU A 147 14.43 -9.83 -7.84
N SER A 148 14.58 -8.61 -8.32
CA SER A 148 13.66 -8.05 -9.31
C SER A 148 14.35 -7.98 -10.66
N GLU A 149 13.62 -8.37 -11.73
CA GLU A 149 14.12 -8.30 -13.10
C GLU A 149 13.15 -7.56 -14.01
N GLY A 150 13.66 -7.08 -15.14
CA GLY A 150 12.88 -6.36 -16.12
C GLY A 150 12.83 -4.85 -15.86
N ALA A 151 12.17 -4.13 -16.75
CA ALA A 151 11.99 -2.67 -16.66
C ALA A 151 10.51 -2.34 -16.44
N GLU A 152 10.25 -1.25 -15.75
CA GLU A 152 8.86 -0.76 -15.56
C GLU A 152 8.19 -0.54 -16.93
N PRO A 153 6.91 -0.84 -17.10
CA PRO A 153 5.97 -1.36 -16.11
C PRO A 153 5.93 -2.90 -16.01
N HIS A 154 6.88 -3.62 -16.61
CA HIS A 154 6.91 -5.09 -16.68
C HIS A 154 7.91 -5.73 -15.70
N ARG A 155 8.35 -4.98 -14.72
CA ARG A 155 9.30 -5.46 -13.72
C ARG A 155 8.63 -6.44 -12.75
N ARG A 156 9.31 -7.56 -12.47
CA ARG A 156 8.80 -8.67 -11.68
C ARG A 156 9.78 -9.15 -10.62
N VAL A 157 9.25 -9.88 -9.65
CA VAL A 157 10.04 -10.58 -8.63
C VAL A 157 10.37 -11.99 -9.11
N VAL A 158 11.60 -12.41 -8.88
CA VAL A 158 12.08 -13.78 -9.10
C VAL A 158 12.50 -14.35 -7.74
N ILE A 159 11.90 -15.48 -7.36
CA ILE A 159 12.22 -16.17 -6.12
C ILE A 159 13.26 -17.25 -6.45
N LEU A 160 14.40 -17.18 -5.79
CA LEU A 160 15.53 -18.09 -6.06
C LEU A 160 15.47 -19.29 -5.11
N PRO A 161 15.87 -20.48 -5.58
CA PRO A 161 16.00 -21.64 -4.70
C PRO A 161 17.15 -21.43 -3.72
N GLU A 162 17.13 -22.18 -2.61
CA GLU A 162 18.26 -22.22 -1.70
C GLU A 162 19.50 -22.66 -2.48
N GLU A 163 20.62 -21.96 -2.28
CA GLU A 163 21.88 -22.43 -2.82
C GLU A 163 22.17 -23.78 -2.16
N SER A 164 22.21 -24.83 -2.96
CA SER A 164 22.76 -26.09 -2.47
C SER A 164 24.22 -25.82 -2.17
N ASP A 165 24.60 -25.91 -0.91
CA ASP A 165 26.01 -25.95 -0.52
C ASP A 165 26.64 -27.07 -1.34
N GLY A 166 27.32 -26.68 -2.43
CA GLY A 166 27.94 -27.63 -3.33
C GLY A 166 29.08 -28.36 -2.63
N GLU A 167 28.85 -29.59 -2.32
CA GLU A 167 30.00 -30.46 -2.11
C GLU A 167 30.58 -30.90 -3.47
#